data_4754678ed348c71210982436595d3f41
#
_entry.id   4754678ed348c71210982436595d3f41
#
_cell.length_a   1.000
_cell.length_b   1.000
_cell.length_c   1.000
_cell.angle_alpha   90.00
_cell.angle_beta   90.00
_cell.angle_gamma   90.00
#
_symmetry.space_group_name_H-M   'P 1'
#
loop_
_entity.id
_entity.type
_entity.pdbx_description
1 polymer ?
#
loop_
_entity_poly.entity_id
_entity_poly.type
_entity_poly.pdbx_seq_one_letter_code
_entity_poly.pdbx_strand_id
1 'polypeptide(L)'
;MKSLRFIVPCLLAGLSTFALAQTPAAKADASQRNANTPADATKTPAPKEKDWNAQYVLGPDSQEKANVPKGVVTKFHLDDSKTFPGYGRDWALYVPAQYDGKKEACLMVFQDGMGYIGPKGNWRVSTVFDNLIAEGKMPVTIALFINPGFAPDKNNPTGKGKDGKPLGKSNRSFEYDSVTDAYVKFLLEEMIPLVESKGYKISKDPKRRAIGGASSGGICAFNAAWWRPDAFSKVFTTIGSFTNIRGVNTNGKEVGGNQFPRMVMESPKKDIRIFSQDGSHDLTNQFGVWPEANQKMADAWKAKGYDYQFVMGEGTHDGRHGGMLLPEAMKWLWRDVR
;
A
#
# COMPACT_ATOMS: atom_id res chain seq x y z
N MET A 1 -67.25 10.34 16.67
CA MET A 1 -68.20 9.34 17.25
C MET A 1 -67.59 7.95 17.04
N LYS A 2 -67.49 7.18 18.13
CA LYS A 2 -67.17 5.75 18.28
C LYS A 2 -65.76 5.27 17.97
N SER A 3 -64.95 5.26 19.06
CA SER A 3 -63.76 4.44 19.26
C SER A 3 -64.08 2.93 19.24
N LEU A 4 -63.22 2.13 18.58
CA LEU A 4 -63.22 0.69 18.78
C LEU A 4 -61.85 0.28 19.31
N ARG A 5 -61.81 -0.14 20.58
CA ARG A 5 -60.64 -0.75 21.24
C ARG A 5 -60.73 -2.24 20.99
N PHE A 6 -59.64 -2.83 20.45
CA PHE A 6 -59.40 -4.27 20.47
C PHE A 6 -58.39 -4.63 21.53
N ILE A 7 -58.82 -5.48 22.43
CA ILE A 7 -58.05 -6.12 23.49
C ILE A 7 -57.41 -7.38 22.90
N VAL A 8 -56.09 -7.53 23.07
CA VAL A 8 -55.35 -8.76 22.74
C VAL A 8 -54.90 -9.44 24.04
N PRO A 9 -55.19 -10.70 24.27
CA PRO A 9 -54.78 -11.39 25.49
C PRO A 9 -53.32 -11.79 25.49
N CYS A 10 -52.65 -11.60 26.64
CA CYS A 10 -51.33 -12.17 26.97
C CYS A 10 -51.41 -13.69 27.07
N LEU A 11 -50.56 -14.37 26.29
CA LEU A 11 -50.18 -15.76 26.58
C LEU A 11 -48.76 -15.75 27.19
N LEU A 12 -48.69 -16.16 28.45
CA LEU A 12 -47.43 -16.53 29.11
C LEU A 12 -46.98 -17.90 28.55
N ALA A 13 -45.77 -17.92 27.97
CA ALA A 13 -45.05 -19.18 27.69
C ALA A 13 -43.71 -19.14 28.45
N GLY A 14 -43.50 -20.19 29.23
CA GLY A 14 -42.45 -20.30 30.23
C GLY A 14 -41.03 -20.32 29.65
N LEU A 15 -40.14 -19.66 30.35
CA LEU A 15 -38.69 -19.73 30.15
C LEU A 15 -38.15 -21.01 30.81
N SER A 16 -37.69 -21.95 29.99
CA SER A 16 -36.81 -23.03 30.45
C SER A 16 -35.37 -22.59 30.26
N THR A 17 -34.71 -22.27 31.35
CA THR A 17 -33.26 -21.97 31.39
C THR A 17 -32.47 -23.27 31.26
N PHE A 18 -31.82 -23.46 30.12
CA PHE A 18 -30.73 -24.44 29.98
C PHE A 18 -29.41 -23.74 30.37
N ALA A 19 -28.91 -24.12 31.55
CA ALA A 19 -27.57 -23.77 31.98
C ALA A 19 -26.56 -24.65 31.23
N LEU A 20 -25.79 -24.08 30.33
CA LEU A 20 -24.59 -24.72 29.77
C LEU A 20 -23.47 -24.56 30.77
N ALA A 21 -23.06 -25.67 31.38
CA ALA A 21 -21.90 -25.80 32.23
C ALA A 21 -20.63 -25.52 31.38
N GLN A 22 -19.90 -24.46 31.68
CA GLN A 22 -18.56 -24.22 31.17
C GLN A 22 -17.57 -25.06 31.96
N THR A 23 -16.91 -26.01 31.31
CA THR A 23 -15.75 -26.72 31.82
C THR A 23 -14.54 -25.78 31.83
N PRO A 24 -13.78 -25.67 32.93
CA PRO A 24 -12.57 -24.84 32.96
C PRO A 24 -11.46 -25.50 32.14
N ALA A 25 -10.88 -24.76 31.19
CA ALA A 25 -9.66 -25.17 30.51
C ALA A 25 -8.49 -25.30 31.50
N ALA A 26 -7.92 -26.50 31.57
CA ALA A 26 -6.73 -26.79 32.38
C ALA A 26 -5.55 -25.93 31.89
N LYS A 27 -4.97 -25.12 32.78
CA LYS A 27 -3.67 -24.48 32.60
C LYS A 27 -2.61 -25.58 32.56
N ALA A 28 -1.99 -25.78 31.41
CA ALA A 28 -0.80 -26.60 31.27
C ALA A 28 0.37 -25.88 31.94
N ASP A 29 0.90 -26.48 32.99
CA ASP A 29 2.10 -26.06 33.71
C ASP A 29 3.34 -26.31 32.85
N ALA A 30 4.02 -25.23 32.44
CA ALA A 30 5.19 -25.25 31.56
C ALA A 30 6.49 -25.16 32.40
N SER A 31 6.60 -25.89 33.50
CA SER A 31 7.81 -25.97 34.28
C SER A 31 8.26 -27.41 34.54
N GLN A 32 8.84 -28.04 33.54
CA GLN A 32 9.87 -29.10 33.66
C GLN A 32 10.31 -29.54 32.23
N ARG A 33 11.22 -28.81 31.64
CA ARG A 33 12.06 -29.38 30.58
C ARG A 33 13.40 -29.74 31.19
N ASN A 34 13.62 -31.03 31.43
CA ASN A 34 14.90 -31.61 31.75
C ASN A 34 15.93 -31.24 30.67
N ALA A 35 16.94 -30.48 31.07
CA ALA A 35 18.17 -30.28 30.33
C ALA A 35 19.01 -31.58 30.46
N ASN A 36 18.92 -32.47 29.47
CA ASN A 36 19.91 -33.49 29.14
C ASN A 36 19.28 -34.51 28.14
N THR A 37 19.06 -34.07 26.90
CA THR A 37 18.96 -34.99 25.78
C THR A 37 20.17 -34.70 24.90
N PRO A 38 21.02 -35.66 24.56
CA PRO A 38 22.12 -35.44 23.62
C PRO A 38 21.51 -35.00 22.25
N ALA A 39 22.09 -33.97 21.67
CA ALA A 39 21.70 -33.53 20.32
C ALA A 39 21.84 -34.70 19.36
N ASP A 40 20.75 -35.16 18.78
CA ASP A 40 20.74 -36.15 17.71
C ASP A 40 21.41 -35.54 16.46
N ALA A 41 22.67 -35.96 16.25
CA ALA A 41 23.51 -35.49 15.15
C ALA A 41 23.08 -36.00 13.77
N THR A 42 21.92 -36.65 13.64
CA THR A 42 21.45 -37.28 12.40
C THR A 42 20.34 -36.52 11.68
N LYS A 43 19.97 -35.33 12.15
CA LYS A 43 19.00 -34.50 11.39
C LYS A 43 19.69 -33.89 10.17
N THR A 44 19.52 -34.53 9.03
CA THR A 44 19.79 -33.89 7.72
C THR A 44 19.08 -32.53 7.70
N PRO A 45 19.79 -31.41 7.42
CA PRO A 45 19.15 -30.12 7.29
C PRO A 45 18.01 -30.21 6.28
N ALA A 46 16.84 -29.70 6.65
CA ALA A 46 15.72 -29.60 5.71
C ALA A 46 16.19 -28.90 4.44
N PRO A 47 15.78 -29.36 3.24
CA PRO A 47 16.13 -28.68 2.00
C PRO A 47 15.81 -27.20 2.12
N LYS A 48 16.77 -26.33 1.77
CA LYS A 48 16.53 -24.88 1.75
C LYS A 48 15.38 -24.62 0.79
N GLU A 49 14.34 -23.97 1.29
CA GLU A 49 13.21 -23.54 0.47
C GLU A 49 13.71 -22.69 -0.70
N LYS A 50 13.18 -22.89 -1.92
CA LYS A 50 13.59 -22.16 -3.11
C LYS A 50 13.30 -20.66 -2.92
N ASP A 51 14.30 -19.81 -3.06
CA ASP A 51 14.09 -18.36 -3.12
C ASP A 51 13.58 -17.96 -4.51
N TRP A 52 12.26 -17.91 -4.65
CA TRP A 52 11.58 -17.53 -5.89
C TRP A 52 11.90 -16.11 -6.36
N ASN A 53 12.46 -15.27 -5.49
CA ASN A 53 12.77 -13.88 -5.79
C ASN A 53 14.25 -13.68 -6.21
N ALA A 54 15.11 -14.70 -6.11
CA ALA A 54 16.54 -14.60 -6.41
C ALA A 54 16.84 -14.19 -7.87
N GLN A 55 15.92 -14.47 -8.79
CA GLN A 55 16.04 -14.12 -10.21
C GLN A 55 15.85 -12.63 -10.51
N TYR A 56 15.23 -11.86 -9.58
CA TYR A 56 14.93 -10.44 -9.80
C TYR A 56 16.09 -9.56 -9.38
N VAL A 57 16.98 -9.28 -10.32
CA VAL A 57 18.19 -8.49 -10.11
C VAL A 57 17.99 -7.10 -10.70
N LEU A 58 18.42 -6.07 -9.94
CA LEU A 58 18.32 -4.69 -10.37
C LEU A 58 19.23 -4.37 -11.56
N GLY A 59 18.64 -3.85 -12.62
CA GLY A 59 19.34 -3.46 -13.84
C GLY A 59 20.15 -2.15 -13.74
N PRO A 60 20.78 -1.71 -14.85
CA PRO A 60 21.67 -0.55 -14.87
C PRO A 60 20.98 0.77 -14.47
N ASP A 61 19.68 0.93 -14.79
CA ASP A 61 18.95 2.15 -14.45
C ASP A 61 18.66 2.28 -12.95
N SER A 62 18.82 1.20 -12.18
CA SER A 62 18.74 1.18 -10.71
C SER A 62 20.10 1.26 -10.03
N GLN A 63 21.19 1.48 -10.77
CA GLN A 63 22.55 1.65 -10.25
C GLN A 63 22.99 3.13 -10.38
N GLU A 64 23.79 3.59 -9.43
CA GLU A 64 24.35 4.93 -9.50
C GLU A 64 25.29 5.07 -10.70
N LYS A 65 25.13 6.15 -11.48
CA LYS A 65 25.99 6.51 -12.62
C LYS A 65 26.80 7.75 -12.27
N ALA A 66 28.11 7.71 -12.51
CA ALA A 66 29.06 8.77 -12.06
C ALA A 66 28.72 10.16 -12.61
N ASN A 67 28.23 10.24 -13.85
CA ASN A 67 27.99 11.52 -14.54
C ASN A 67 26.52 11.96 -14.51
N VAL A 68 25.69 11.33 -13.68
CA VAL A 68 24.27 11.69 -13.54
C VAL A 68 24.12 12.63 -12.35
N PRO A 69 23.55 13.86 -12.56
CA PRO A 69 23.27 14.79 -11.47
C PRO A 69 22.30 14.15 -10.47
N LYS A 70 22.65 14.20 -9.19
CA LYS A 70 21.86 13.60 -8.11
C LYS A 70 20.87 14.59 -7.53
N GLY A 71 19.61 14.18 -7.40
CA GLY A 71 18.60 14.88 -6.64
C GLY A 71 18.82 14.78 -5.13
N VAL A 72 18.05 15.54 -4.39
CA VAL A 72 18.14 15.64 -2.92
C VAL A 72 16.92 15.02 -2.27
N VAL A 73 17.12 14.12 -1.30
CA VAL A 73 16.06 13.57 -0.45
C VAL A 73 16.08 14.28 0.91
N THR A 74 15.00 14.98 1.24
CA THR A 74 14.82 15.62 2.55
C THR A 74 13.70 14.94 3.32
N LYS A 75 13.96 14.57 4.57
CA LYS A 75 13.00 13.91 5.47
C LYS A 75 12.31 14.92 6.38
N PHE A 76 11.05 14.66 6.66
CA PHE A 76 10.18 15.48 7.49
C PHE A 76 9.30 14.61 8.39
N HIS A 77 8.68 15.23 9.38
CA HIS A 77 7.61 14.65 10.18
C HIS A 77 6.36 15.53 10.11
N LEU A 78 5.19 14.92 10.10
CA LEU A 78 3.89 15.56 10.30
C LEU A 78 3.36 15.05 11.63
N ASP A 79 3.21 15.92 12.62
CA ASP A 79 2.83 15.54 13.99
C ASP A 79 1.39 15.04 14.08
N ASP A 80 0.49 15.63 13.30
CA ASP A 80 -0.92 15.26 13.26
C ASP A 80 -1.51 15.52 11.86
N SER A 81 -2.58 14.83 11.53
CA SER A 81 -3.31 14.98 10.27
C SER A 81 -4.76 15.38 10.55
N LYS A 82 -5.29 16.31 9.77
CA LYS A 82 -6.70 16.70 9.85
C LYS A 82 -7.63 15.58 9.38
N THR A 83 -7.22 14.87 8.33
CA THR A 83 -7.99 13.74 7.78
C THR A 83 -7.90 12.50 8.67
N PHE A 84 -6.74 12.27 9.31
CA PHE A 84 -6.49 11.13 10.19
C PHE A 84 -6.03 11.61 11.57
N PRO A 85 -6.92 12.23 12.38
CA PRO A 85 -6.55 12.87 13.64
C PRO A 85 -5.91 11.89 14.64
N GLY A 86 -4.87 12.36 15.34
CA GLY A 86 -4.12 11.57 16.32
C GLY A 86 -3.05 10.65 15.72
N TYR A 87 -2.79 10.76 14.41
CA TYR A 87 -1.79 9.95 13.72
C TYR A 87 -0.76 10.84 13.03
N GLY A 88 0.43 10.93 13.64
CA GLY A 88 1.60 11.53 13.01
C GLY A 88 2.23 10.57 11.98
N ARG A 89 3.13 11.11 11.12
CA ARG A 89 3.83 10.28 10.11
C ARG A 89 5.12 10.88 9.63
N ASP A 90 6.06 10.02 9.31
CA ASP A 90 7.26 10.40 8.58
C ASP A 90 6.97 10.49 7.09
N TRP A 91 7.55 11.48 6.45
CA TRP A 91 7.50 11.65 5.01
C TRP A 91 8.81 12.23 4.49
N ALA A 92 9.07 12.09 3.20
CA ALA A 92 10.24 12.66 2.57
C ALA A 92 9.89 13.22 1.18
N LEU A 93 10.71 14.15 0.73
CA LEU A 93 10.62 14.73 -0.58
C LEU A 93 11.94 14.51 -1.31
N TYR A 94 11.87 13.92 -2.51
CA TYR A 94 12.97 13.92 -3.45
C TYR A 94 12.75 15.02 -4.47
N VAL A 95 13.76 15.85 -4.67
CA VAL A 95 13.78 16.92 -5.67
C VAL A 95 14.93 16.64 -6.63
N PRO A 96 14.66 16.40 -7.94
CA PRO A 96 15.72 16.13 -8.90
C PRO A 96 16.59 17.35 -9.15
N ALA A 97 17.87 17.15 -9.49
CA ALA A 97 18.82 18.23 -9.76
C ALA A 97 18.40 19.15 -10.93
N GLN A 98 17.57 18.65 -11.82
CA GLN A 98 17.05 19.41 -12.99
C GLN A 98 15.85 20.31 -12.65
N TYR A 99 15.33 20.26 -11.42
CA TYR A 99 14.24 21.15 -11.01
C TYR A 99 14.79 22.54 -10.67
N ASP A 100 14.38 23.54 -11.43
CA ASP A 100 14.88 24.93 -11.33
C ASP A 100 13.96 25.88 -10.54
N GLY A 101 12.83 25.40 -10.05
CA GLY A 101 11.82 26.20 -9.35
C GLY A 101 11.01 27.15 -10.24
N LYS A 102 11.32 27.27 -11.53
CA LYS A 102 10.63 28.16 -12.47
C LYS A 102 9.41 27.49 -13.06
N LYS A 103 9.54 26.25 -13.51
CA LYS A 103 8.46 25.45 -14.09
C LYS A 103 7.87 24.49 -13.06
N GLU A 104 6.60 24.14 -13.26
CA GLU A 104 5.96 23.07 -12.47
C GLU A 104 6.60 21.72 -12.76
N ALA A 105 6.95 20.98 -11.71
CA ALA A 105 7.38 19.60 -11.82
C ALA A 105 6.19 18.64 -11.92
N CYS A 106 6.40 17.47 -12.52
CA CYS A 106 5.53 16.32 -12.33
C CYS A 106 5.61 15.84 -10.88
N LEU A 107 4.60 15.09 -10.42
CA LEU A 107 4.55 14.52 -9.09
C LEU A 107 4.44 12.99 -9.15
N MET A 108 5.22 12.29 -8.34
CA MET A 108 5.03 10.87 -8.04
C MET A 108 4.92 10.68 -6.53
N VAL A 109 3.83 10.06 -6.06
CA VAL A 109 3.60 9.77 -4.64
C VAL A 109 3.84 8.28 -4.38
N PHE A 110 4.58 7.95 -3.33
CA PHE A 110 4.80 6.57 -2.89
C PHE A 110 4.28 6.35 -1.47
N GLN A 111 3.39 5.38 -1.29
CA GLN A 111 2.94 4.87 -0.01
C GLN A 111 4.01 3.95 0.61
N ASP A 112 4.07 3.87 1.96
CA ASP A 112 5.18 3.24 2.70
C ASP A 112 6.54 3.87 2.33
N GLY A 113 6.53 5.18 2.14
CA GLY A 113 7.52 5.96 1.42
C GLY A 113 8.96 5.75 1.86
N MET A 114 9.21 5.56 3.17
CA MET A 114 10.57 5.36 3.68
C MET A 114 11.22 4.06 3.15
N GLY A 115 10.45 3.09 2.70
CA GLY A 115 10.95 1.87 2.06
C GLY A 115 11.53 2.09 0.67
N TYR A 116 11.19 3.21 0.00
CA TYR A 116 11.58 3.50 -1.38
C TYR A 116 12.85 4.32 -1.53
N ILE A 117 13.28 5.04 -0.48
CA ILE A 117 14.38 6.00 -0.55
C ILE A 117 15.77 5.39 -0.30
N GLY A 118 15.85 4.15 0.12
CA GLY A 118 17.13 3.50 0.47
C GLY A 118 18.04 3.26 -0.75
N PRO A 119 19.31 3.72 -0.73
CA PRO A 119 20.21 3.53 -1.87
C PRO A 119 20.63 2.08 -2.11
N LYS A 120 20.47 1.23 -1.11
CA LYS A 120 20.75 -0.22 -1.15
C LYS A 120 19.51 -1.10 -1.15
N GLY A 121 18.32 -0.50 -1.11
CA GLY A 121 17.05 -1.21 -1.09
C GLY A 121 16.67 -1.80 -2.47
N ASN A 122 15.53 -2.48 -2.50
CA ASN A 122 15.00 -3.04 -3.75
C ASN A 122 14.52 -1.96 -4.73
N TRP A 123 14.05 -0.82 -4.25
CA TRP A 123 13.39 0.20 -5.06
C TRP A 123 14.32 1.27 -5.61
N ARG A 124 15.20 1.84 -4.78
CA ARG A 124 16.18 2.89 -5.16
C ARG A 124 15.58 4.02 -6.00
N VAL A 125 14.39 4.50 -5.63
CA VAL A 125 13.61 5.43 -6.46
C VAL A 125 14.40 6.67 -6.84
N SER A 126 15.16 7.28 -5.91
CA SER A 126 15.98 8.46 -6.21
C SER A 126 17.02 8.18 -7.30
N THR A 127 17.71 7.05 -7.22
CA THR A 127 18.69 6.64 -8.24
C THR A 127 18.04 6.40 -9.60
N VAL A 128 16.90 5.71 -9.62
CA VAL A 128 16.14 5.48 -10.86
C VAL A 128 15.69 6.80 -11.47
N PHE A 129 15.16 7.72 -10.66
CA PHE A 129 14.68 9.01 -11.13
C PHE A 129 15.84 9.88 -11.65
N ASP A 130 16.97 9.95 -10.93
CA ASP A 130 18.17 10.64 -11.38
C ASP A 130 18.58 10.18 -12.77
N ASN A 131 18.69 8.86 -12.98
CA ASN A 131 19.10 8.28 -14.25
C ASN A 131 18.09 8.58 -15.38
N LEU A 132 16.80 8.31 -15.14
CA LEU A 132 15.77 8.44 -16.18
C LEU A 132 15.50 9.91 -16.55
N ILE A 133 15.55 10.83 -15.59
CA ILE A 133 15.39 12.26 -15.85
C ILE A 133 16.60 12.81 -16.62
N ALA A 134 17.82 12.44 -16.23
CA ALA A 134 19.04 12.86 -16.93
C ALA A 134 19.09 12.35 -18.38
N GLU A 135 18.54 11.16 -18.64
CA GLU A 135 18.46 10.57 -19.98
C GLU A 135 17.23 11.05 -20.79
N GLY A 136 16.40 11.92 -20.25
CA GLY A 136 15.16 12.39 -20.91
C GLY A 136 14.10 11.30 -21.10
N LYS A 137 14.23 10.17 -20.40
CA LYS A 137 13.28 9.05 -20.43
C LYS A 137 12.10 9.22 -19.46
N MET A 138 12.19 10.20 -18.58
CA MET A 138 11.18 10.60 -17.62
C MET A 138 11.20 12.12 -17.46
N PRO A 139 10.04 12.80 -17.32
CA PRO A 139 10.02 14.24 -17.10
C PRO A 139 10.60 14.60 -15.73
N VAL A 140 10.96 15.88 -15.53
CA VAL A 140 11.36 16.41 -14.23
C VAL A 140 10.23 16.15 -13.23
N THR A 141 10.45 15.23 -12.28
CA THR A 141 9.45 14.72 -11.36
C THR A 141 9.94 14.82 -9.91
N ILE A 142 9.19 15.50 -9.09
CA ILE A 142 9.35 15.47 -7.62
C ILE A 142 8.68 14.23 -7.10
N ALA A 143 9.36 13.47 -6.21
CA ALA A 143 8.75 12.32 -5.54
C ALA A 143 8.42 12.65 -4.08
N LEU A 144 7.19 12.32 -3.67
CA LEU A 144 6.68 12.46 -2.32
C LEU A 144 6.52 11.06 -1.70
N PHE A 145 7.30 10.80 -0.67
CA PHE A 145 7.33 9.53 0.05
C PHE A 145 6.59 9.67 1.38
N ILE A 146 5.53 8.91 1.59
CA ILE A 146 4.66 9.07 2.77
C ILE A 146 4.51 7.72 3.47
N ASN A 147 4.85 7.69 4.75
CA ASN A 147 4.50 6.55 5.60
C ASN A 147 3.04 6.64 6.06
N PRO A 148 2.40 5.52 6.42
CA PRO A 148 1.10 5.54 7.07
C PRO A 148 1.17 6.23 8.42
N GLY A 149 0.04 6.68 8.90
CA GLY A 149 -0.08 7.29 10.22
C GLY A 149 0.27 6.31 11.35
N PHE A 150 0.90 6.83 12.38
CA PHE A 150 1.27 6.11 13.58
C PHE A 150 0.92 6.93 14.81
N ALA A 151 0.18 6.34 15.75
CA ALA A 151 -0.10 6.90 17.05
C ALA A 151 0.76 6.18 18.09
N PRO A 152 1.73 6.86 18.74
CA PRO A 152 2.55 6.25 19.79
C PRO A 152 1.71 5.75 20.95
N ASP A 153 2.21 4.75 21.68
CA ASP A 153 1.60 4.33 22.95
C ASP A 153 1.64 5.48 23.95
N LYS A 154 0.47 5.93 24.41
CA LYS A 154 0.34 7.07 25.33
C LYS A 154 1.06 6.82 26.68
N ASN A 155 1.15 5.55 27.10
CA ASN A 155 1.81 5.18 28.36
C ASN A 155 3.33 5.00 28.20
N ASN A 156 3.81 4.82 26.98
CA ASN A 156 5.22 4.63 26.67
C ASN A 156 5.57 5.18 25.28
N PRO A 157 5.51 6.51 25.06
CA PRO A 157 5.61 7.11 23.74
C PRO A 157 6.97 6.92 23.05
N THR A 158 8.02 6.65 23.83
CA THR A 158 9.39 6.39 23.31
C THR A 158 9.77 4.91 23.37
N GLY A 159 8.84 4.06 23.84
CA GLY A 159 9.07 2.63 24.02
C GLY A 159 9.22 1.90 22.70
N LYS A 160 9.94 0.77 22.76
CA LYS A 160 10.08 -0.15 21.63
C LYS A 160 9.63 -1.54 22.01
N GLY A 161 8.99 -2.23 21.09
CA GLY A 161 8.65 -3.64 21.20
C GLY A 161 9.88 -4.55 21.15
N LYS A 162 9.68 -5.84 21.37
CA LYS A 162 10.75 -6.86 21.30
C LYS A 162 11.42 -6.93 19.91
N ASP A 163 10.73 -6.47 18.88
CA ASP A 163 11.20 -6.38 17.49
C ASP A 163 11.95 -5.06 17.21
N GLY A 164 12.15 -4.21 18.22
CA GLY A 164 12.82 -2.92 18.08
C GLY A 164 11.99 -1.81 17.46
N LYS A 165 10.73 -2.09 17.07
CA LYS A 165 9.83 -1.08 16.51
C LYS A 165 9.17 -0.25 17.59
N PRO A 166 8.81 1.02 17.31
CA PRO A 166 8.07 1.85 18.26
C PRO A 166 6.77 1.19 18.70
N LEU A 167 6.46 1.30 19.99
CA LEU A 167 5.19 0.87 20.56
C LEU A 167 4.10 1.87 20.21
N GLY A 168 2.95 1.37 19.70
CA GLY A 168 1.83 2.20 19.33
C GLY A 168 0.91 1.52 18.30
N LYS A 169 0.06 2.31 17.70
CA LYS A 169 -0.93 1.84 16.73
C LYS A 169 -0.65 2.40 15.34
N SER A 170 -0.39 1.53 14.38
CA SER A 170 -0.34 1.89 12.97
C SER A 170 -1.75 2.05 12.40
N ASN A 171 -1.95 3.09 11.60
CA ASN A 171 -3.20 3.32 10.87
C ASN A 171 -3.18 2.76 9.44
N ARG A 172 -2.09 2.04 9.06
CA ARG A 172 -1.80 1.62 7.69
C ARG A 172 -2.97 0.92 7.01
N SER A 173 -3.54 -0.11 7.63
CA SER A 173 -4.64 -0.85 7.01
C SER A 173 -5.89 0.02 6.86
N PHE A 174 -6.19 0.89 7.82
CA PHE A 174 -7.32 1.82 7.69
C PHE A 174 -7.12 2.83 6.56
N GLU A 175 -5.94 3.42 6.45
CA GLU A 175 -5.62 4.43 5.44
C GLU A 175 -5.52 3.82 4.03
N TYR A 176 -4.91 2.64 3.90
CA TYR A 176 -4.52 2.10 2.61
C TYR A 176 -5.51 1.08 2.03
N ASP A 177 -6.05 0.18 2.88
CA ASP A 177 -6.89 -0.92 2.41
C ASP A 177 -8.39 -0.58 2.40
N SER A 178 -8.79 0.62 2.88
CA SER A 178 -10.18 1.06 2.83
C SER A 178 -10.52 1.62 1.45
N VAL A 179 -11.59 1.10 0.84
CA VAL A 179 -12.06 1.55 -0.49
C VAL A 179 -12.92 2.81 -0.31
N THR A 180 -12.24 3.94 -0.07
CA THR A 180 -12.83 5.27 0.13
C THR A 180 -11.93 6.35 -0.46
N ASP A 181 -12.43 7.58 -0.55
CA ASP A 181 -11.67 8.74 -1.02
C ASP A 181 -10.82 9.42 0.07
N ALA A 182 -10.85 8.92 1.31
CA ALA A 182 -10.21 9.58 2.44
C ALA A 182 -8.69 9.79 2.23
N TYR A 183 -7.99 8.78 1.71
CA TYR A 183 -6.55 8.90 1.50
C TYR A 183 -6.19 9.93 0.41
N VAL A 184 -6.92 9.95 -0.69
CA VAL A 184 -6.66 10.94 -1.74
C VAL A 184 -7.04 12.35 -1.31
N LYS A 185 -8.06 12.53 -0.47
CA LYS A 185 -8.34 13.81 0.19
C LYS A 185 -7.19 14.26 1.06
N PHE A 186 -6.64 13.37 1.91
CA PHE A 186 -5.44 13.65 2.69
C PHE A 186 -4.28 14.13 1.79
N LEU A 187 -4.04 13.49 0.65
CA LEU A 187 -2.99 13.93 -0.28
C LEU A 187 -3.26 15.33 -0.83
N LEU A 188 -4.49 15.60 -1.26
CA LEU A 188 -4.85 16.83 -1.96
C LEU A 188 -5.04 18.03 -1.02
N GLU A 189 -5.50 17.79 0.20
CA GLU A 189 -5.87 18.85 1.16
C GLU A 189 -4.77 19.11 2.19
N GLU A 190 -3.85 18.15 2.42
CA GLU A 190 -2.78 18.29 3.40
C GLU A 190 -1.39 18.16 2.79
N MET A 191 -1.06 17.01 2.17
CA MET A 191 0.32 16.72 1.82
C MET A 191 0.84 17.53 0.62
N ILE A 192 0.05 17.66 -0.44
CA ILE A 192 0.45 18.46 -1.61
C ILE A 192 0.55 19.95 -1.25
N PRO A 193 -0.43 20.57 -0.56
CA PRO A 193 -0.28 21.94 -0.04
C PRO A 193 0.94 22.13 0.88
N LEU A 194 1.26 21.12 1.70
CA LEU A 194 2.47 21.17 2.54
C LEU A 194 3.76 21.18 1.72
N VAL A 195 3.82 20.45 0.61
CA VAL A 195 4.95 20.50 -0.35
C VAL A 195 5.00 21.88 -1.02
N GLU A 196 3.86 22.39 -1.49
CA GLU A 196 3.76 23.70 -2.14
C GLU A 196 4.16 24.85 -1.19
N SER A 197 3.82 24.77 0.11
CA SER A 197 4.21 25.76 1.13
C SER A 197 5.73 25.85 1.35
N LYS A 198 6.48 24.80 0.95
CA LYS A 198 7.95 24.80 0.95
C LYS A 198 8.56 25.43 -0.31
N GLY A 199 7.73 26.00 -1.18
CA GLY A 199 8.16 26.70 -2.40
C GLY A 199 8.26 25.81 -3.66
N TYR A 200 7.85 24.54 -3.58
CA TYR A 200 7.86 23.66 -4.75
C TYR A 200 6.59 23.83 -5.59
N LYS A 201 6.76 23.98 -6.91
CA LYS A 201 5.65 24.11 -7.87
C LYS A 201 5.32 22.73 -8.43
N ILE A 202 4.14 22.21 -8.08
CA ILE A 202 3.64 20.90 -8.52
C ILE A 202 2.56 21.10 -9.57
N SER A 203 2.69 20.41 -10.71
CA SER A 203 1.67 20.46 -11.77
C SER A 203 0.32 19.97 -11.24
N LYS A 204 -0.77 20.65 -11.62
CA LYS A 204 -2.15 20.27 -11.31
C LYS A 204 -2.76 19.36 -12.37
N ASP A 205 -2.10 19.20 -13.50
CA ASP A 205 -2.54 18.30 -14.58
C ASP A 205 -2.46 16.83 -14.10
N PRO A 206 -3.56 16.07 -14.10
CA PRO A 206 -3.56 14.66 -13.70
C PRO A 206 -2.59 13.80 -14.53
N LYS A 207 -2.37 14.14 -15.80
CA LYS A 207 -1.41 13.44 -16.67
C LYS A 207 0.04 13.63 -16.24
N ARG A 208 0.30 14.63 -15.41
CA ARG A 208 1.61 14.93 -14.79
C ARG A 208 1.70 14.50 -13.34
N ARG A 209 0.72 13.68 -12.87
CA ARG A 209 0.71 13.15 -11.51
C ARG A 209 0.55 11.64 -11.51
N ALA A 210 1.43 10.96 -10.80
CA ALA A 210 1.44 9.52 -10.60
C ALA A 210 1.43 9.16 -9.11
N ILE A 211 0.97 7.95 -8.82
CA ILE A 211 0.92 7.42 -7.46
C ILE A 211 1.26 5.94 -7.49
N GLY A 212 2.03 5.43 -6.50
CA GLY A 212 2.45 4.04 -6.53
C GLY A 212 2.80 3.48 -5.17
N GLY A 213 2.81 2.16 -5.09
CA GLY A 213 3.15 1.43 -3.88
C GLY A 213 3.11 -0.08 -4.07
N ALA A 214 3.42 -0.79 -2.99
CA ALA A 214 3.41 -2.25 -2.92
C ALA A 214 2.44 -2.74 -1.85
N SER A 215 1.82 -3.91 -2.07
CA SER A 215 0.91 -4.53 -1.10
C SER A 215 -0.29 -3.61 -0.79
N SER A 216 -0.56 -3.29 0.47
CA SER A 216 -1.56 -2.28 0.84
C SER A 216 -1.25 -0.91 0.21
N GLY A 217 0.03 -0.55 0.03
CA GLY A 217 0.41 0.67 -0.72
C GLY A 217 0.00 0.61 -2.19
N GLY A 218 0.02 -0.57 -2.81
CA GLY A 218 -0.40 -0.78 -4.20
C GLY A 218 -1.90 -0.57 -4.40
N ILE A 219 -2.74 -1.15 -3.54
CA ILE A 219 -4.18 -0.89 -3.58
C ILE A 219 -4.50 0.57 -3.24
N CYS A 220 -3.81 1.17 -2.27
CA CYS A 220 -3.97 2.58 -1.92
C CYS A 220 -3.71 3.49 -3.12
N ALA A 221 -2.67 3.20 -3.90
CA ALA A 221 -2.35 3.93 -5.12
C ALA A 221 -3.49 3.86 -6.15
N PHE A 222 -3.98 2.65 -6.42
CA PHE A 222 -5.12 2.48 -7.34
C PHE A 222 -6.38 3.16 -6.80
N ASN A 223 -6.69 2.98 -5.52
CA ASN A 223 -7.84 3.59 -4.84
C ASN A 223 -7.82 5.12 -4.97
N ALA A 224 -6.68 5.76 -4.74
CA ALA A 224 -6.54 7.21 -4.87
C ALA A 224 -6.86 7.71 -6.29
N ALA A 225 -6.28 7.07 -7.31
CA ALA A 225 -6.56 7.41 -8.71
C ALA A 225 -8.01 7.05 -9.11
N TRP A 226 -8.57 5.97 -8.55
CA TRP A 226 -9.96 5.58 -8.79
C TRP A 226 -10.96 6.65 -8.36
N TRP A 227 -10.79 7.22 -7.16
CA TRP A 227 -11.68 8.24 -6.63
C TRP A 227 -11.42 9.62 -7.21
N ARG A 228 -10.17 9.94 -7.56
CA ARG A 228 -9.76 11.24 -8.08
C ARG A 228 -8.89 11.09 -9.34
N PRO A 229 -9.47 10.58 -10.45
CA PRO A 229 -8.78 10.48 -11.74
C PRO A 229 -8.44 11.85 -12.33
N ASP A 230 -9.13 12.91 -11.90
CA ASP A 230 -8.85 14.31 -12.17
C ASP A 230 -7.63 14.86 -11.43
N ALA A 231 -7.09 14.11 -10.46
CA ALA A 231 -5.90 14.49 -9.69
C ALA A 231 -4.70 13.56 -9.96
N PHE A 232 -4.93 12.28 -10.24
CA PHE A 232 -3.91 11.27 -10.51
C PHE A 232 -4.39 10.37 -11.65
N SER A 233 -3.66 10.35 -12.76
CA SER A 233 -4.01 9.49 -13.90
C SER A 233 -3.01 8.37 -14.18
N LYS A 234 -1.97 8.20 -13.35
CA LYS A 234 -0.93 7.18 -13.52
C LYS A 234 -0.74 6.41 -12.22
N VAL A 235 -0.82 5.07 -12.31
CA VAL A 235 -0.73 4.17 -11.16
C VAL A 235 0.40 3.16 -11.36
N PHE A 236 1.25 3.03 -10.35
CA PHE A 236 2.21 1.95 -10.21
C PHE A 236 1.82 1.09 -9.01
N THR A 237 1.39 -0.15 -9.23
CA THR A 237 0.95 -1.07 -8.17
C THR A 237 1.68 -2.39 -8.30
N THR A 238 2.32 -2.84 -7.22
CA THR A 238 3.03 -4.12 -7.18
C THR A 238 2.55 -4.96 -6.02
N ILE A 239 2.42 -6.29 -6.22
CA ILE A 239 1.90 -7.22 -5.20
C ILE A 239 0.66 -6.63 -4.50
N GLY A 240 -0.23 -6.00 -5.27
CA GLY A 240 -1.32 -5.17 -4.75
C GLY A 240 -2.32 -5.96 -3.91
N SER A 241 -2.69 -5.44 -2.73
CA SER A 241 -3.64 -6.11 -1.84
C SER A 241 -5.10 -5.91 -2.30
N PHE A 242 -5.42 -6.31 -3.54
CA PHE A 242 -6.80 -6.31 -4.04
C PHE A 242 -7.66 -7.43 -3.41
N THR A 243 -7.43 -7.66 -2.13
CA THR A 243 -8.03 -8.69 -1.28
C THR A 243 -8.87 -8.06 -0.17
N ASN A 244 -9.51 -8.88 0.68
CA ASN A 244 -10.45 -8.39 1.69
C ASN A 244 -9.78 -8.13 3.05
N ILE A 245 -8.66 -7.37 3.09
CA ILE A 245 -7.97 -7.03 4.35
C ILE A 245 -8.90 -6.25 5.31
N ARG A 246 -9.79 -5.40 4.79
CA ARG A 246 -10.71 -4.61 5.62
C ARG A 246 -11.95 -5.38 6.06
N GLY A 247 -12.21 -6.56 5.49
CA GLY A 247 -13.35 -7.38 5.85
C GLY A 247 -14.70 -6.76 5.48
N VAL A 248 -15.63 -6.79 6.41
CA VAL A 248 -16.98 -6.22 6.28
C VAL A 248 -17.19 -5.12 7.33
N ASN A 249 -18.01 -4.13 7.01
CA ASN A 249 -18.45 -3.12 7.97
C ASN A 249 -19.54 -3.67 8.92
N THR A 250 -20.01 -2.85 9.85
CA THR A 250 -21.07 -3.19 10.81
C THR A 250 -22.38 -3.63 10.17
N ASN A 251 -22.61 -3.28 8.90
CA ASN A 251 -23.80 -3.68 8.13
C ASN A 251 -23.56 -4.91 7.25
N GLY A 252 -22.45 -5.63 7.46
CA GLY A 252 -22.09 -6.83 6.67
C GLY A 252 -21.64 -6.54 5.23
N LYS A 253 -21.45 -5.27 4.85
CA LYS A 253 -20.96 -4.91 3.52
C LYS A 253 -19.44 -5.02 3.46
N GLU A 254 -18.91 -5.65 2.40
CA GLU A 254 -17.48 -5.64 2.12
C GLU A 254 -16.93 -4.22 1.94
N VAL A 255 -15.76 -3.97 2.50
CA VAL A 255 -15.08 -2.66 2.46
C VAL A 255 -13.62 -2.78 2.07
N GLY A 256 -13.17 -3.97 1.70
CA GLY A 256 -11.81 -4.27 1.24
C GLY A 256 -11.64 -4.16 -0.28
N GLY A 257 -10.40 -4.34 -0.72
CA GLY A 257 -9.98 -4.19 -2.11
C GLY A 257 -10.55 -5.23 -3.09
N ASN A 258 -11.03 -6.35 -2.59
CA ASN A 258 -11.70 -7.39 -3.37
C ASN A 258 -12.96 -6.91 -4.13
N GLN A 259 -13.47 -5.72 -3.80
CA GLN A 259 -14.57 -5.08 -4.52
C GLN A 259 -14.16 -4.48 -5.87
N PHE A 260 -12.89 -4.13 -6.06
CA PHE A 260 -12.47 -3.36 -7.21
C PHE A 260 -12.72 -4.03 -8.56
N PRO A 261 -12.53 -5.35 -8.77
CA PRO A 261 -12.86 -5.96 -10.07
C PRO A 261 -14.30 -5.68 -10.49
N ARG A 262 -15.26 -5.86 -9.55
CA ARG A 262 -16.67 -5.55 -9.78
C ARG A 262 -16.91 -4.05 -10.00
N MET A 263 -16.34 -3.19 -9.16
CA MET A 263 -16.48 -1.73 -9.28
C MET A 263 -15.96 -1.22 -10.64
N VAL A 264 -14.85 -1.77 -11.12
CA VAL A 264 -14.29 -1.45 -12.44
C VAL A 264 -15.27 -1.84 -13.55
N MET A 265 -15.86 -3.04 -13.45
CA MET A 265 -16.82 -3.54 -14.46
C MET A 265 -18.12 -2.75 -14.47
N GLU A 266 -18.63 -2.35 -13.32
CA GLU A 266 -19.92 -1.65 -13.18
C GLU A 266 -19.83 -0.14 -13.43
N SER A 267 -18.63 0.45 -13.41
CA SER A 267 -18.45 1.90 -13.58
C SER A 267 -18.04 2.28 -14.99
N PRO A 268 -18.27 3.53 -15.43
CA PRO A 268 -17.63 4.07 -16.61
C PRO A 268 -16.10 4.01 -16.51
N LYS A 269 -15.42 3.75 -17.63
CA LYS A 269 -13.96 3.78 -17.70
C LYS A 269 -13.44 5.14 -17.23
N LYS A 270 -12.43 5.12 -16.37
CA LYS A 270 -11.73 6.33 -15.90
C LYS A 270 -10.43 6.52 -16.69
N ASP A 271 -9.98 7.77 -16.84
CA ASP A 271 -8.72 8.08 -17.55
C ASP A 271 -7.53 7.80 -16.59
N ILE A 272 -7.22 6.52 -16.40
CA ILE A 272 -6.14 6.03 -15.55
C ILE A 272 -5.28 5.05 -16.36
N ARG A 273 -3.97 5.27 -16.34
CA ARG A 273 -2.95 4.34 -16.87
C ARG A 273 -2.37 3.55 -15.70
N ILE A 274 -2.24 2.23 -15.85
CA ILE A 274 -1.89 1.34 -14.75
C ILE A 274 -0.74 0.43 -15.15
N PHE A 275 0.38 0.51 -14.40
CA PHE A 275 1.41 -0.53 -14.43
C PHE A 275 1.27 -1.39 -13.17
N SER A 276 1.01 -2.67 -13.35
CA SER A 276 0.77 -3.62 -12.27
C SER A 276 1.70 -4.82 -12.35
N GLN A 277 2.12 -5.34 -11.20
CA GLN A 277 2.93 -6.54 -11.09
C GLN A 277 2.48 -7.39 -9.90
N ASP A 278 2.56 -8.72 -10.07
CA ASP A 278 2.41 -9.68 -8.97
C ASP A 278 3.31 -10.91 -9.18
N GLY A 279 3.35 -11.79 -8.20
CA GLY A 279 4.08 -13.06 -8.23
C GLY A 279 3.15 -14.25 -8.03
N SER A 280 3.36 -15.34 -8.80
CA SER A 280 2.54 -16.57 -8.71
C SER A 280 2.67 -17.30 -7.38
N HIS A 281 3.71 -17.02 -6.59
CA HIS A 281 3.92 -17.54 -5.23
C HIS A 281 3.65 -16.49 -4.15
N ASP A 282 2.84 -15.48 -4.47
CA ASP A 282 2.41 -14.46 -3.50
C ASP A 282 1.43 -15.06 -2.46
N LEU A 283 1.03 -14.26 -1.49
CA LEU A 283 0.27 -14.66 -0.31
C LEU A 283 -1.05 -15.37 -0.65
N THR A 284 -1.32 -16.41 0.12
CA THR A 284 -2.62 -17.05 0.28
C THR A 284 -2.94 -17.15 1.76
N ASN A 285 -3.96 -16.45 2.22
CA ASN A 285 -4.35 -16.40 3.63
C ASN A 285 -5.83 -16.06 3.80
N GLN A 286 -6.28 -15.78 5.05
CA GLN A 286 -7.67 -15.47 5.38
C GLN A 286 -8.24 -14.23 4.68
N PHE A 287 -7.41 -13.38 4.10
CA PHE A 287 -7.86 -12.18 3.37
C PHE A 287 -8.06 -12.45 1.88
N GLY A 288 -7.51 -13.53 1.35
CA GLY A 288 -7.63 -13.92 -0.05
C GLY A 288 -6.35 -14.52 -0.63
N VAL A 289 -6.36 -14.69 -1.95
CA VAL A 289 -5.27 -15.19 -2.77
C VAL A 289 -4.78 -14.05 -3.66
N TRP A 290 -3.58 -13.52 -3.38
CA TRP A 290 -3.06 -12.32 -4.07
C TRP A 290 -2.90 -12.52 -5.58
N PRO A 291 -2.29 -13.62 -6.10
CA PRO A 291 -2.17 -13.84 -7.53
C PRO A 291 -3.52 -13.82 -8.26
N GLU A 292 -4.54 -14.47 -7.68
CA GLU A 292 -5.88 -14.46 -8.26
C GLU A 292 -6.52 -13.07 -8.22
N ALA A 293 -6.36 -12.35 -7.11
CA ALA A 293 -6.93 -11.03 -6.93
C ALA A 293 -6.34 -10.03 -7.95
N ASN A 294 -5.02 -10.06 -8.15
CA ASN A 294 -4.34 -9.22 -9.12
C ASN A 294 -4.67 -9.63 -10.56
N GLN A 295 -4.83 -10.93 -10.84
CA GLN A 295 -5.29 -11.41 -12.15
C GLN A 295 -6.72 -10.92 -12.44
N LYS A 296 -7.66 -11.02 -11.48
CA LYS A 296 -9.03 -10.50 -11.62
C LYS A 296 -9.05 -8.99 -11.91
N MET A 297 -8.13 -8.23 -11.30
CA MET A 297 -7.98 -6.82 -11.61
C MET A 297 -7.50 -6.59 -13.03
N ALA A 298 -6.47 -7.33 -13.49
CA ALA A 298 -5.97 -7.24 -14.86
C ALA A 298 -7.06 -7.59 -15.89
N ASP A 299 -7.85 -8.62 -15.61
CA ASP A 299 -8.98 -9.02 -16.46
C ASP A 299 -10.05 -7.92 -16.54
N ALA A 300 -10.37 -7.28 -15.41
CA ALA A 300 -11.33 -6.18 -15.36
C ALA A 300 -10.80 -4.95 -16.14
N TRP A 301 -9.52 -4.59 -15.98
CA TRP A 301 -8.91 -3.51 -16.77
C TRP A 301 -8.92 -3.81 -18.25
N LYS A 302 -8.59 -5.05 -18.64
CA LYS A 302 -8.65 -5.53 -20.02
C LYS A 302 -10.06 -5.39 -20.61
N ALA A 303 -11.05 -5.93 -19.90
CA ALA A 303 -12.46 -5.91 -20.35
C ALA A 303 -13.00 -4.50 -20.53
N LYS A 304 -12.54 -3.53 -19.71
CA LYS A 304 -12.95 -2.11 -19.80
C LYS A 304 -12.06 -1.29 -20.72
N GLY A 305 -11.03 -1.90 -21.35
CA GLY A 305 -10.14 -1.21 -22.29
C GLY A 305 -9.25 -0.15 -21.65
N TYR A 306 -8.79 -0.36 -20.39
CA TYR A 306 -7.81 0.53 -19.77
C TYR A 306 -6.47 0.47 -20.49
N ASP A 307 -5.70 1.56 -20.39
CA ASP A 307 -4.29 1.59 -20.77
C ASP A 307 -3.49 0.99 -19.60
N TYR A 308 -3.14 -0.30 -19.68
CA TYR A 308 -2.50 -1.02 -18.59
C TYR A 308 -1.43 -1.99 -19.07
N GLN A 309 -0.48 -2.27 -18.19
CA GLN A 309 0.41 -3.42 -18.24
C GLN A 309 0.28 -4.22 -16.96
N PHE A 310 0.26 -5.54 -17.07
CA PHE A 310 0.30 -6.45 -15.95
C PHE A 310 1.38 -7.50 -16.17
N VAL A 311 2.28 -7.63 -15.19
CA VAL A 311 3.40 -8.57 -15.21
C VAL A 311 3.24 -9.57 -14.07
N MET A 312 2.87 -10.81 -14.40
CA MET A 312 2.89 -11.92 -13.46
C MET A 312 4.25 -12.60 -13.51
N GLY A 313 4.96 -12.67 -12.40
CA GLY A 313 6.21 -13.42 -12.27
C GLY A 313 6.09 -14.63 -11.36
N GLU A 314 7.21 -15.27 -11.03
CA GLU A 314 7.27 -16.41 -10.09
C GLU A 314 7.56 -15.96 -8.64
N GLY A 315 7.65 -14.66 -8.36
CA GLY A 315 8.00 -14.13 -7.03
C GLY A 315 6.95 -14.39 -5.96
N THR A 316 7.37 -14.11 -4.72
CA THR A 316 6.53 -14.10 -3.53
C THR A 316 6.09 -12.68 -3.20
N HIS A 317 5.50 -12.45 -2.00
CA HIS A 317 5.13 -11.11 -1.50
C HIS A 317 6.38 -10.29 -1.13
N ASP A 318 7.19 -9.95 -2.13
CA ASP A 318 8.50 -9.31 -1.98
C ASP A 318 8.70 -8.19 -3.01
N GLY A 319 9.40 -7.12 -2.60
CA GLY A 319 9.61 -5.94 -3.45
C GLY A 319 10.68 -6.10 -4.55
N ARG A 320 11.42 -7.21 -4.64
CA ARG A 320 12.53 -7.40 -5.60
C ARG A 320 12.06 -7.35 -7.06
N HIS A 321 10.97 -8.05 -7.38
CA HIS A 321 10.42 -8.04 -8.74
C HIS A 321 9.92 -6.65 -9.12
N GLY A 322 9.12 -6.02 -8.25
CA GLY A 322 8.63 -4.66 -8.48
C GLY A 322 9.76 -3.64 -8.63
N GLY A 323 10.82 -3.75 -7.81
CA GLY A 323 12.00 -2.90 -7.90
C GLY A 323 12.80 -3.09 -9.18
N MET A 324 12.94 -4.33 -9.65
CA MET A 324 13.56 -4.62 -10.95
C MET A 324 12.78 -3.97 -12.11
N LEU A 325 11.45 -3.98 -12.03
CA LEU A 325 10.56 -3.41 -13.06
C LEU A 325 10.39 -1.89 -12.95
N LEU A 326 10.77 -1.27 -11.83
CA LEU A 326 10.52 0.16 -11.58
C LEU A 326 11.02 1.07 -12.73
N PRO A 327 12.25 0.93 -13.27
CA PRO A 327 12.69 1.78 -14.36
C PRO A 327 11.80 1.66 -15.61
N GLU A 328 11.40 0.45 -15.95
CA GLU A 328 10.55 0.19 -17.12
C GLU A 328 9.13 0.73 -16.88
N ALA A 329 8.59 0.51 -15.69
CA ALA A 329 7.29 1.05 -15.30
C ALA A 329 7.26 2.59 -15.39
N MET A 330 8.32 3.26 -14.93
CA MET A 330 8.42 4.71 -15.02
C MET A 330 8.49 5.19 -16.48
N LYS A 331 9.34 4.60 -17.31
CA LYS A 331 9.39 4.92 -18.76
C LYS A 331 8.02 4.75 -19.43
N TRP A 332 7.33 3.67 -19.10
CA TRP A 332 6.02 3.39 -19.66
C TRP A 332 4.92 4.33 -19.17
N LEU A 333 4.87 4.60 -17.86
CA LEU A 333 3.87 5.50 -17.28
C LEU A 333 4.01 6.94 -17.79
N TRP A 334 5.25 7.42 -17.96
CA TRP A 334 5.53 8.80 -18.37
C TRP A 334 5.72 9.00 -19.87
N ARG A 335 5.49 7.98 -20.71
CA ARG A 335 5.75 8.01 -22.15
C ARG A 335 5.04 9.11 -22.95
N ASP A 336 3.98 9.67 -22.40
CA ASP A 336 3.15 10.74 -23.00
C ASP A 336 3.46 12.14 -22.42
N VAL A 337 4.42 12.26 -21.51
CA VAL A 337 4.80 13.52 -20.87
C VAL A 337 6.26 13.81 -21.19
N ARG A 338 6.51 14.95 -21.84
CA ARG A 338 7.86 15.41 -22.21
C ARG A 338 8.22 16.72 -21.50
#